data_67b56d7d6aa064b306d464e228dbc315
#
_entry.id   67b56d7d6aa064b306d464e228dbc315
#
_cell.length_a   1.000
_cell.length_b   1.000
_cell.length_c   1.000
_cell.angle_alpha   90.00
_cell.angle_beta   90.00
_cell.angle_gamma   90.00
#
_symmetry.space_group_name_H-M   'P 1'
#
loop_
_entity.id
_entity.type
_entity.pdbx_description
1 polymer ?
#
loop_
_entity_poly.entity_id
_entity_poly.type
_entity_poly.pdbx_seq_one_letter_code
_entity_poly.pdbx_strand_id
1 'polypeptide(L)'
;CRFVPEKNLHHLVEAFSKIDTKGCKLVLAGDTDFEDDYSRQLKTTAKEQGVILTGFIKGRKLHSLLTHTRCFVLPSSHEGLPIALLEAMSYKLPVIVSNIPANLEVGLNKNNYFPVGNIDALANKLQQNINLPYTHVNYDMSAYNWDHIAEQISQIYIHMKD
;
A
#
# COMPACT_ATOMS: atom_id res chain seq x y z
N CYS A 1 -4.10 2.03 7.15
CA CYS A 1 -2.87 1.82 7.94
C CYS A 1 -2.82 2.75 9.14
N ARG A 2 -1.86 2.56 10.07
CA ARG A 2 -1.55 3.54 11.13
C ARG A 2 -0.69 4.68 10.56
N PHE A 3 -0.89 5.90 11.07
CA PHE A 3 -0.07 7.06 10.71
C PHE A 3 1.14 7.13 11.63
N VAL A 4 2.18 6.40 11.25
CA VAL A 4 3.45 6.29 11.97
C VAL A 4 4.62 6.53 11.00
N PRO A 5 5.79 7.00 11.48
CA PRO A 5 6.90 7.40 10.61
C PRO A 5 7.34 6.35 9.61
N GLU A 6 7.39 5.07 10.00
CA GLU A 6 7.82 3.96 9.15
C GLU A 6 6.90 3.69 7.94
N LYS A 7 5.68 4.24 7.94
CA LYS A 7 4.79 4.16 6.77
C LYS A 7 5.12 5.20 5.69
N ASN A 8 5.98 6.17 5.97
CA ASN A 8 6.44 7.21 5.04
C ASN A 8 5.31 7.91 4.26
N LEU A 9 4.16 8.11 4.90
CA LEU A 9 3.01 8.76 4.26
C LEU A 9 3.31 10.21 3.87
N HIS A 10 4.19 10.90 4.61
CA HIS A 10 4.67 12.24 4.27
C HIS A 10 5.41 12.26 2.93
N HIS A 11 6.23 11.23 2.62
CA HIS A 11 6.86 11.10 1.30
C HIS A 11 5.84 10.92 0.18
N LEU A 12 4.76 10.17 0.45
CA LEU A 12 3.68 9.98 -0.53
C LEU A 12 2.93 11.27 -0.80
N VAL A 13 2.61 12.04 0.26
CA VAL A 13 1.95 13.35 0.15
C VAL A 13 2.83 14.30 -0.66
N GLU A 14 4.13 14.38 -0.36
CA GLU A 14 5.09 15.20 -1.09
C GLU A 14 5.24 14.75 -2.55
N ALA A 15 5.39 13.45 -2.81
CA ALA A 15 5.50 12.92 -4.17
C ALA A 15 4.24 13.24 -5.00
N PHE A 16 3.05 13.13 -4.40
CA PHE A 16 1.79 13.41 -5.06
C PHE A 16 1.63 14.90 -5.40
N SER A 17 2.17 15.81 -4.59
CA SER A 17 2.14 17.25 -4.87
C SER A 17 2.99 17.68 -6.05
N LYS A 18 3.96 16.83 -6.47
CA LYS A 18 4.91 17.12 -7.57
C LYS A 18 4.40 16.70 -8.94
N ILE A 19 3.24 16.06 -9.05
CA ILE A 19 2.75 15.46 -10.30
C ILE A 19 1.50 16.13 -10.84
N ASP A 20 1.27 15.99 -12.16
CA ASP A 20 -0.03 16.28 -12.75
C ASP A 20 -1.00 15.14 -12.44
N THR A 21 -1.93 15.40 -11.53
CA THR A 21 -2.86 14.39 -11.02
C THR A 21 -3.95 13.99 -12.00
N LYS A 22 -4.17 14.78 -13.06
CA LYS A 22 -5.28 14.60 -14.03
C LYS A 22 -6.63 14.36 -13.36
N GLY A 23 -6.86 15.06 -12.23
CA GLY A 23 -8.08 14.96 -11.46
C GLY A 23 -8.14 13.80 -10.46
N CYS A 24 -7.12 12.94 -10.40
CA CYS A 24 -7.01 11.94 -9.34
C CYS A 24 -6.85 12.61 -7.97
N LYS A 25 -7.33 11.93 -6.94
CA LYS A 25 -7.17 12.35 -5.54
C LYS A 25 -6.33 11.33 -4.79
N LEU A 26 -5.46 11.83 -3.92
CA LEU A 26 -4.79 10.98 -2.94
C LEU A 26 -5.73 10.77 -1.74
N VAL A 27 -5.84 9.50 -1.32
CA VAL A 27 -6.62 9.12 -0.14
C VAL A 27 -5.70 8.41 0.83
N LEU A 28 -5.61 8.89 2.05
CA LEU A 28 -4.93 8.20 3.15
C LEU A 28 -6.00 7.53 4.03
N ALA A 29 -6.09 6.20 3.92
CA ALA A 29 -7.02 5.38 4.69
C ALA A 29 -6.36 4.86 5.95
N GLY A 30 -6.78 5.39 7.09
CA GLY A 30 -6.24 5.08 8.41
C GLY A 30 -6.15 6.29 9.31
N ASP A 31 -5.54 6.10 10.45
CA ASP A 31 -5.30 7.14 11.46
C ASP A 31 -4.16 6.71 12.39
N THR A 32 -3.99 7.42 13.50
CA THR A 32 -3.13 7.03 14.62
C THR A 32 -3.97 6.61 15.83
N ASP A 33 -3.47 5.69 16.63
CA ASP A 33 -4.10 5.31 17.89
C ASP A 33 -3.92 6.41 18.95
N PHE A 34 -2.76 7.08 18.92
CA PHE A 34 -2.42 8.22 19.79
C PHE A 34 -1.79 9.30 18.92
N GLU A 35 -2.28 10.54 19.09
CA GLU A 35 -1.80 11.66 18.31
C GLU A 35 -0.43 12.12 18.80
N ASP A 36 0.55 12.12 17.92
CA ASP A 36 1.92 12.58 18.12
C ASP A 36 2.27 13.73 17.14
N ASP A 37 3.47 14.27 17.24
CA ASP A 37 3.92 15.37 16.38
C ASP A 37 3.93 14.98 14.91
N TYR A 38 4.36 13.74 14.59
CA TYR A 38 4.37 13.23 13.23
C TYR A 38 2.96 13.18 12.64
N SER A 39 2.03 12.55 13.34
CA SER A 39 0.66 12.38 12.84
C SER A 39 -0.08 13.71 12.72
N ARG A 40 0.15 14.67 13.64
CA ARG A 40 -0.40 16.03 13.55
C ARG A 40 0.14 16.76 12.31
N GLN A 41 1.46 16.74 12.10
CA GLN A 41 2.09 17.38 10.95
C GLN A 41 1.62 16.74 9.64
N LEU A 42 1.59 15.40 9.56
CA LEU A 42 1.09 14.67 8.38
C LEU A 42 -0.33 15.09 8.04
N LYS A 43 -1.25 15.10 9.02
CA LYS A 43 -2.65 15.47 8.81
C LYS A 43 -2.81 16.92 8.34
N THR A 44 -2.00 17.82 8.91
CA THR A 44 -2.01 19.25 8.52
C THR A 44 -1.57 19.41 7.08
N THR A 45 -0.38 18.91 6.73
CA THR A 45 0.16 18.99 5.36
C THR A 45 -0.77 18.30 4.34
N ALA A 46 -1.31 17.13 4.70
CA ALA A 46 -2.24 16.40 3.83
C ALA A 46 -3.50 17.23 3.53
N LYS A 47 -4.09 17.89 4.53
CA LYS A 47 -5.26 18.76 4.36
C LYS A 47 -4.94 19.96 3.48
N GLU A 48 -3.81 20.63 3.71
CA GLU A 48 -3.36 21.79 2.92
C GLU A 48 -3.19 21.44 1.44
N GLN A 49 -2.77 20.20 1.14
CA GLN A 49 -2.60 19.69 -0.22
C GLN A 49 -3.87 19.03 -0.80
N GLY A 50 -5.00 19.10 -0.11
CA GLY A 50 -6.27 18.54 -0.59
C GLY A 50 -6.32 17.01 -0.61
N VAL A 51 -5.47 16.36 0.19
CA VAL A 51 -5.50 14.90 0.40
C VAL A 51 -6.70 14.52 1.25
N ILE A 52 -7.38 13.45 0.88
CA ILE A 52 -8.54 12.95 1.61
C ILE A 52 -8.09 12.04 2.75
N LEU A 53 -8.44 12.40 3.99
CA LEU A 53 -8.22 11.60 5.19
C LEU A 53 -9.51 10.91 5.58
N THR A 54 -9.54 9.58 5.61
CA THR A 54 -10.78 8.84 5.88
C THR A 54 -10.95 8.44 7.35
N GLY A 55 -9.86 8.53 8.16
CA GLY A 55 -9.80 7.83 9.44
C GLY A 55 -9.76 6.31 9.24
N PHE A 56 -9.94 5.56 10.32
CA PHE A 56 -10.05 4.10 10.25
C PHE A 56 -11.36 3.70 9.60
N ILE A 57 -11.27 3.00 8.45
CA ILE A 57 -12.42 2.44 7.72
C ILE A 57 -12.29 0.93 7.60
N LYS A 58 -13.43 0.23 7.61
CA LYS A 58 -13.53 -1.24 7.50
C LYS A 58 -14.76 -1.64 6.68
N GLY A 59 -14.84 -2.93 6.34
CA GLY A 59 -16.01 -3.52 5.70
C GLY A 59 -16.40 -2.81 4.40
N ARG A 60 -17.67 -2.49 4.22
CA ARG A 60 -18.17 -1.91 2.96
C ARG A 60 -17.47 -0.61 2.54
N LYS A 61 -17.08 0.25 3.48
CA LYS A 61 -16.38 1.50 3.15
C LYS A 61 -15.00 1.23 2.56
N LEU A 62 -14.23 0.32 3.16
CA LEU A 62 -12.93 -0.08 2.66
C LEU A 62 -13.07 -0.80 1.31
N HIS A 63 -14.01 -1.74 1.19
CA HIS A 63 -14.33 -2.41 -0.07
C HIS A 63 -14.64 -1.41 -1.18
N SER A 64 -15.55 -0.46 -0.93
CA SER A 64 -15.88 0.59 -1.91
C SER A 64 -14.67 1.43 -2.30
N LEU A 65 -13.82 1.81 -1.34
CA LEU A 65 -12.60 2.56 -1.62
C LEU A 65 -11.67 1.77 -2.54
N LEU A 66 -11.36 0.51 -2.20
CA LEU A 66 -10.46 -0.33 -2.99
C LEU A 66 -11.02 -0.60 -4.40
N THR A 67 -12.32 -0.87 -4.53
CA THR A 67 -12.96 -1.13 -5.82
C THR A 67 -12.85 0.07 -6.78
N HIS A 68 -12.80 1.31 -6.25
CA HIS A 68 -12.72 2.52 -7.07
C HIS A 68 -11.32 3.14 -7.07
N THR A 69 -10.34 2.47 -6.49
CA THR A 69 -8.96 2.95 -6.43
C THR A 69 -8.25 2.68 -7.76
N ARG A 70 -7.59 3.69 -8.30
CA ARG A 70 -6.78 3.58 -9.51
C ARG A 70 -5.46 2.85 -9.27
N CYS A 71 -4.81 3.11 -8.14
CA CYS A 71 -3.50 2.56 -7.79
C CYS A 71 -3.35 2.54 -6.27
N PHE A 72 -2.83 1.44 -5.75
CA PHE A 72 -2.46 1.34 -4.35
C PHE A 72 -0.97 1.65 -4.17
N VAL A 73 -0.63 2.40 -3.13
CA VAL A 73 0.76 2.81 -2.86
C VAL A 73 1.17 2.42 -1.44
N LEU A 74 2.30 1.74 -1.31
CA LEU A 74 2.88 1.36 -0.01
C LEU A 74 4.33 1.88 0.08
N PRO A 75 4.55 3.10 0.63
CA PRO A 75 5.87 3.74 0.66
C PRO A 75 6.70 3.37 1.89
N SER A 76 6.27 2.40 2.67
CA SER A 76 6.84 2.01 3.96
C SER A 76 8.35 1.78 3.91
N SER A 77 9.06 2.15 4.97
CA SER A 77 10.46 1.78 5.19
C SER A 77 10.61 0.48 5.98
N HIS A 78 9.53 0.03 6.62
CA HIS A 78 9.48 -1.23 7.35
C HIS A 78 8.09 -1.85 7.29
N GLU A 79 8.06 -3.16 7.01
CA GLU A 79 6.89 -4.04 7.08
C GLU A 79 7.33 -5.42 7.61
N GLY A 80 6.41 -6.11 8.28
CA GLY A 80 6.51 -7.56 8.44
C GLY A 80 5.90 -8.24 7.20
N LEU A 81 4.70 -8.81 7.33
CA LEU A 81 3.91 -9.20 6.16
C LEU A 81 3.08 -8.00 5.69
N PRO A 82 3.21 -7.51 4.43
CA PRO A 82 2.49 -6.33 3.96
C PRO A 82 1.03 -6.65 3.60
N ILE A 83 0.19 -6.96 4.60
CA ILE A 83 -1.20 -7.40 4.41
C ILE A 83 -2.01 -6.43 3.54
N ALA A 84 -1.82 -5.12 3.72
CA ALA A 84 -2.53 -4.13 2.91
C ALA A 84 -2.15 -4.19 1.42
N LEU A 85 -0.91 -4.57 1.10
CA LEU A 85 -0.48 -4.84 -0.28
C LEU A 85 -1.18 -6.08 -0.83
N LEU A 86 -1.20 -7.18 -0.07
CA LEU A 86 -1.88 -8.40 -0.47
C LEU A 86 -3.39 -8.17 -0.67
N GLU A 87 -4.01 -7.37 0.19
CA GLU A 87 -5.40 -6.96 0.02
C GLU A 87 -5.59 -6.18 -1.28
N ALA A 88 -4.75 -5.19 -1.58
CA ALA A 88 -4.82 -4.44 -2.83
C ALA A 88 -4.64 -5.33 -4.07
N MET A 89 -3.72 -6.32 -4.01
CA MET A 89 -3.51 -7.31 -5.06
C MET A 89 -4.75 -8.20 -5.28
N SER A 90 -5.45 -8.59 -4.22
CA SER A 90 -6.71 -9.37 -4.33
C SER A 90 -7.82 -8.59 -5.05
N TYR A 91 -7.79 -7.24 -4.99
CA TYR A 91 -8.65 -6.36 -5.79
C TYR A 91 -8.10 -6.09 -7.20
N LYS A 92 -7.00 -6.74 -7.59
CA LYS A 92 -6.36 -6.58 -8.90
C LYS A 92 -5.92 -5.14 -9.20
N LEU A 93 -5.60 -4.38 -8.17
CA LEU A 93 -5.15 -2.99 -8.32
C LEU A 93 -3.72 -2.92 -8.85
N PRO A 94 -3.39 -1.97 -9.72
CA PRO A 94 -2.00 -1.56 -9.90
C PRO A 94 -1.41 -1.17 -8.56
N VAL A 95 -0.17 -1.63 -8.26
CA VAL A 95 0.50 -1.33 -7.00
C VAL A 95 1.86 -0.68 -7.24
N ILE A 96 2.23 0.28 -6.39
CA ILE A 96 3.54 0.94 -6.33
C ILE A 96 4.04 0.80 -4.90
N VAL A 97 5.19 0.16 -4.71
CA VAL A 97 5.70 -0.17 -3.38
C VAL A 97 7.19 0.15 -3.25
N SER A 98 7.62 0.47 -2.05
CA SER A 98 9.06 0.60 -1.74
C SER A 98 9.79 -0.73 -1.88
N ASN A 99 11.08 -0.70 -2.21
CA ASN A 99 11.91 -1.87 -2.43
C ASN A 99 12.50 -2.46 -1.14
N ILE A 100 11.75 -2.45 -0.04
CA ILE A 100 12.15 -3.10 1.20
C ILE A 100 12.03 -4.63 1.10
N PRO A 101 12.79 -5.41 1.91
CA PRO A 101 12.78 -6.87 1.82
C PRO A 101 11.38 -7.48 1.84
N ALA A 102 10.52 -7.10 2.80
CA ALA A 102 9.17 -7.65 2.91
C ALA A 102 8.29 -7.41 1.66
N ASN A 103 8.47 -6.29 0.97
CA ASN A 103 7.75 -6.04 -0.28
C ASN A 103 8.37 -6.81 -1.46
N LEU A 104 9.70 -7.00 -1.47
CA LEU A 104 10.39 -7.77 -2.51
C LEU A 104 10.03 -9.25 -2.45
N GLU A 105 9.83 -9.81 -1.26
CA GLU A 105 9.38 -11.20 -1.04
C GLU A 105 8.01 -11.49 -1.68
N VAL A 106 7.17 -10.48 -1.90
CA VAL A 106 5.88 -10.64 -2.60
C VAL A 106 6.06 -11.01 -4.07
N GLY A 107 7.23 -10.76 -4.67
CA GLY A 107 7.54 -11.19 -6.03
C GLY A 107 6.85 -10.39 -7.14
N LEU A 108 6.59 -9.11 -6.92
CA LEU A 108 5.99 -8.23 -7.93
C LEU A 108 6.94 -7.98 -9.11
N ASN A 109 6.41 -7.46 -10.22
CA ASN A 109 7.22 -7.00 -11.33
C ASN A 109 8.15 -5.85 -10.89
N LYS A 110 9.38 -5.81 -11.40
CA LYS A 110 10.38 -4.77 -11.08
C LYS A 110 9.84 -3.35 -11.26
N ASN A 111 8.90 -3.15 -12.17
CA ASN A 111 8.27 -1.85 -12.42
C ASN A 111 7.35 -1.37 -11.29
N ASN A 112 6.95 -2.24 -10.37
CA ASN A 112 6.12 -1.88 -9.22
C ASN A 112 6.93 -1.26 -8.08
N TYR A 113 8.26 -1.41 -8.10
CA TYR A 113 9.13 -0.96 -7.01
C TYR A 113 9.73 0.41 -7.28
N PHE A 114 9.96 1.16 -6.20
CA PHE A 114 10.78 2.36 -6.16
C PHE A 114 11.74 2.30 -4.96
N PRO A 115 12.91 2.96 -5.01
CA PRO A 115 13.84 3.00 -3.89
C PRO A 115 13.21 3.67 -2.66
N VAL A 116 13.22 2.99 -1.52
CA VAL A 116 12.66 3.52 -0.27
C VAL A 116 13.26 4.89 0.07
N GLY A 117 12.42 5.85 0.45
CA GLY A 117 12.83 7.22 0.76
C GLY A 117 13.08 8.13 -0.45
N ASN A 118 13.05 7.59 -1.67
CA ASN A 118 13.24 8.40 -2.88
C ASN A 118 11.90 8.95 -3.39
N ILE A 119 11.61 10.19 -2.99
CA ILE A 119 10.36 10.89 -3.28
C ILE A 119 10.20 11.14 -4.80
N ASP A 120 11.27 11.50 -5.48
CA ASP A 120 11.21 11.79 -6.93
C ASP A 120 10.98 10.50 -7.74
N ALA A 121 11.59 9.38 -7.35
CA ALA A 121 11.29 8.08 -7.94
C ALA A 121 9.83 7.68 -7.71
N LEU A 122 9.27 7.92 -6.52
CA LEU A 122 7.86 7.70 -6.23
C LEU A 122 6.97 8.60 -7.09
N ALA A 123 7.26 9.89 -7.18
CA ALA A 123 6.53 10.84 -8.03
C ALA A 123 6.52 10.39 -9.50
N ASN A 124 7.66 9.97 -10.03
CA ASN A 124 7.77 9.45 -11.39
C ASN A 124 6.89 8.20 -11.61
N LYS A 125 6.88 7.26 -10.64
CA LYS A 125 6.02 6.06 -10.70
C LYS A 125 4.54 6.42 -10.68
N LEU A 126 4.14 7.36 -9.82
CA LEU A 126 2.78 7.85 -9.75
C LEU A 126 2.36 8.50 -11.08
N GLN A 127 3.20 9.39 -11.64
CA GLN A 127 2.94 10.05 -12.92
C GLN A 127 2.80 9.05 -14.06
N GLN A 128 3.68 8.05 -14.13
CA GLN A 128 3.59 6.99 -15.12
C GLN A 128 2.26 6.23 -14.99
N ASN A 129 1.87 5.83 -13.77
CA ASN A 129 0.62 5.13 -13.55
C ASN A 129 -0.61 5.97 -13.96
N ILE A 130 -0.62 7.26 -13.61
CA ILE A 130 -1.73 8.17 -13.98
C ILE A 130 -1.81 8.38 -15.49
N ASN A 131 -0.70 8.34 -16.20
CA ASN A 131 -0.67 8.54 -17.65
C ASN A 131 -1.12 7.30 -18.45
N LEU A 132 -1.00 6.10 -17.89
CA LEU A 132 -1.44 4.87 -18.53
C LEU A 132 -2.96 4.70 -18.42
N PRO A 133 -3.60 3.96 -19.34
CA PRO A 133 -4.99 3.53 -19.16
C PRO A 133 -5.13 2.71 -17.86
N TYR A 134 -6.25 2.87 -17.17
CA TYR A 134 -6.54 2.01 -16.02
C TYR A 134 -6.76 0.56 -16.48
N THR A 135 -6.05 -0.37 -15.87
CA THR A 135 -6.21 -1.80 -16.11
C THR A 135 -6.12 -2.58 -14.80
N HIS A 136 -6.94 -3.62 -14.68
CA HIS A 136 -6.74 -4.59 -13.60
C HIS A 136 -5.49 -5.41 -13.83
N VAL A 137 -4.78 -5.75 -12.75
CA VAL A 137 -3.57 -6.57 -12.76
C VAL A 137 -3.87 -7.92 -12.13
N ASN A 138 -3.56 -9.01 -12.83
CA ASN A 138 -3.65 -10.34 -12.24
C ASN A 138 -2.35 -10.66 -11.51
N TYR A 139 -2.47 -11.02 -10.24
CA TYR A 139 -1.37 -11.46 -9.39
C TYR A 139 -1.52 -12.94 -9.07
N ASP A 140 -0.41 -13.66 -8.97
CA ASP A 140 -0.41 -14.98 -8.38
C ASP A 140 -0.50 -14.85 -6.85
N MET A 141 -1.63 -15.26 -6.30
CA MET A 141 -1.92 -15.22 -4.86
C MET A 141 -1.86 -16.60 -4.21
N SER A 142 -1.40 -17.62 -4.92
CA SER A 142 -1.39 -19.02 -4.44
C SER A 142 -0.60 -19.20 -3.13
N ALA A 143 0.53 -18.52 -2.99
CA ALA A 143 1.36 -18.54 -1.77
C ALA A 143 0.67 -17.94 -0.54
N TYR A 144 -0.42 -17.19 -0.73
CA TYR A 144 -1.18 -16.52 0.33
C TYR A 144 -2.57 -17.15 0.56
N ASN A 145 -2.79 -18.36 0.06
CA ASN A 145 -4.00 -19.11 0.31
C ASN A 145 -3.96 -19.74 1.71
N TRP A 146 -4.83 -19.27 2.59
CA TRP A 146 -4.87 -19.69 4.00
C TRP A 146 -5.20 -21.17 4.17
N ASP A 147 -6.03 -21.77 3.32
CA ASP A 147 -6.35 -23.18 3.39
C ASP A 147 -5.10 -24.03 3.09
N HIS A 148 -4.34 -23.64 2.06
CA HIS A 148 -3.09 -24.30 1.74
C HIS A 148 -2.01 -24.14 2.83
N ILE A 149 -1.90 -22.94 3.41
CA ILE A 149 -0.98 -22.69 4.53
C ILE A 149 -1.37 -23.55 5.73
N ALA A 150 -2.66 -23.62 6.07
CA ALA A 150 -3.15 -24.43 7.18
C ALA A 150 -2.88 -25.93 6.96
N GLU A 151 -3.05 -26.43 5.72
CA GLU A 151 -2.72 -27.79 5.35
C GLU A 151 -1.22 -28.09 5.53
N GLN A 152 -0.33 -27.21 5.05
CA GLN A 152 1.11 -27.37 5.21
C GLN A 152 1.51 -27.40 6.69
N ILE A 153 0.94 -26.51 7.51
CA ILE A 153 1.21 -26.51 8.97
C ILE A 153 0.71 -27.81 9.60
N SER A 154 -0.48 -28.28 9.23
CA SER A 154 -1.02 -29.56 9.73
C SER A 154 -0.10 -30.74 9.43
N GLN A 155 0.46 -30.81 8.22
CA GLN A 155 1.41 -31.87 7.83
C GLN A 155 2.68 -31.84 8.70
N ILE A 156 3.20 -30.65 9.03
CA ILE A 156 4.37 -30.52 9.92
C ILE A 156 4.04 -31.14 11.30
N TYR A 157 2.89 -30.82 11.88
CA TYR A 157 2.50 -31.38 13.19
C TYR A 157 2.29 -32.90 13.15
N ILE A 158 1.81 -33.46 12.05
CA ILE A 158 1.66 -34.91 11.90
C ILE A 158 3.04 -35.60 11.92
N HIS A 159 4.00 -35.09 11.14
CA HIS A 159 5.36 -35.64 11.05
C HIS A 159 6.22 -35.44 12.31
N MET A 160 5.82 -34.52 13.22
CA MET A 160 6.52 -34.35 14.52
C MET A 160 6.04 -35.35 15.59
N LYS A 161 5.00 -36.14 15.32
CA LYS A 161 4.48 -37.15 16.25
C LYS A 161 5.05 -38.57 16.04
N ASP A 162 5.76 -38.78 14.95
CA ASP A 162 6.50 -40.00 14.61
C ASP A 162 7.97 -39.84 15.05
#